data_c3bec3b11a79c9c0bb439778692a1320
#
_entry.id   c3bec3b11a79c9c0bb439778692a1320
#
_cell.length_a   1.000
_cell.length_b   1.000
_cell.length_c   1.000
_cell.angle_alpha   90.00
_cell.angle_beta   90.00
_cell.angle_gamma   90.00
#
_symmetry.space_group_name_H-M   'P 1'
#
loop_
_entity.id
_entity.type
_entity.pdbx_description
1 polymer ?
#
loop_
_entity_poly.entity_id
_entity_poly.type
_entity_poly.pdbx_seq_one_letter_code
_entity_poly.pdbx_strand_id
1 'polypeptide(L)'
;MNPTDKKMGVIFWVYEKWKFGEADEDSEFEFFADEKGAKNYFKKHLQERKDSNFFEGLLEDPISDIEEEDDYFGLHYEGPFVISDYELYIEKFDVHPAEGGDDDDA
;
A
#
# COMPACT_ATOMS: atom_id res chain seq x y z
N MET A 1 -9.60 -29.74 -18.84
CA MET A 1 -9.34 -28.69 -18.15
C MET A 1 -8.45 -28.97 -17.08
N ASN A 2 -7.53 -28.19 -17.03
CA ASN A 2 -6.53 -28.39 -16.14
C ASN A 2 -6.83 -27.78 -14.87
N PRO A 3 -6.52 -28.41 -13.80
CA PRO A 3 -6.82 -27.80 -12.50
C PRO A 3 -6.15 -26.48 -12.31
N THR A 4 -5.08 -26.23 -13.00
CA THR A 4 -4.47 -24.96 -12.86
C THR A 4 -5.31 -23.85 -13.37
N ASP A 5 -6.30 -24.16 -14.15
CA ASP A 5 -7.18 -23.14 -14.64
C ASP A 5 -8.03 -22.52 -13.56
N LYS A 6 -8.05 -23.12 -12.39
CA LYS A 6 -8.80 -22.54 -11.33
C LYS A 6 -8.19 -21.27 -10.82
N LYS A 7 -6.91 -21.08 -11.05
CA LYS A 7 -6.28 -19.87 -10.64
C LYS A 7 -6.34 -18.89 -11.79
N MET A 8 -7.03 -17.81 -11.61
CA MET A 8 -7.21 -16.83 -12.66
C MET A 8 -6.02 -15.91 -12.83
N GLY A 9 -5.11 -15.92 -11.90
CA GLY A 9 -3.94 -15.09 -12.01
C GLY A 9 -3.62 -14.43 -10.71
N VAL A 10 -2.86 -13.35 -10.80
CA VAL A 10 -2.38 -12.64 -9.65
C VAL A 10 -2.76 -11.18 -9.80
N ILE A 11 -3.12 -10.55 -8.71
CA ILE A 11 -3.42 -9.14 -8.72
C ILE A 11 -2.55 -8.49 -7.66
N PHE A 12 -2.08 -7.30 -7.94
CA PHE A 12 -1.24 -6.55 -7.04
C PHE A 12 -1.99 -5.33 -6.56
N TRP A 13 -1.89 -5.06 -5.28
CA TRP A 13 -2.60 -3.98 -4.64
C TRP A 13 -1.55 -3.03 -4.09
N VAL A 14 -1.62 -1.77 -4.45
CA VAL A 14 -0.80 -0.75 -3.82
C VAL A 14 -1.70 -0.02 -2.84
N TYR A 15 -1.35 -0.08 -1.58
CA TYR A 15 -2.18 0.45 -0.52
C TYR A 15 -1.44 1.53 0.24
N GLU A 16 -2.13 2.63 0.51
CA GLU A 16 -1.56 3.75 1.22
C GLU A 16 -2.49 4.12 2.36
N LYS A 17 -1.93 4.32 3.54
CA LYS A 17 -2.73 4.80 4.66
C LYS A 17 -1.90 5.73 5.51
N TRP A 18 -2.57 6.67 6.14
CA TRP A 18 -1.87 7.59 7.02
C TRP A 18 -2.77 8.11 8.10
N LYS A 19 -2.13 8.56 9.17
CA LYS A 19 -2.81 9.28 10.24
C LYS A 19 -1.82 10.31 10.75
N PHE A 20 -2.05 11.57 10.42
CA PHE A 20 -1.21 12.66 10.86
C PHE A 20 -1.93 13.42 11.97
N GLY A 21 -1.53 13.15 13.21
CA GLY A 21 -2.24 13.71 14.34
C GLY A 21 -3.59 13.06 14.51
N GLU A 22 -4.56 13.80 14.98
CA GLU A 22 -5.87 13.20 15.27
C GLU A 22 -6.90 13.47 14.20
N ALA A 23 -6.68 14.44 13.36
CA ALA A 23 -7.72 14.87 12.44
C ALA A 23 -7.49 14.43 11.00
N ASP A 24 -6.25 14.16 10.61
CA ASP A 24 -5.93 13.86 9.22
C ASP A 24 -5.64 12.37 9.07
N GLU A 25 -6.67 11.62 8.75
CA GLU A 25 -6.54 10.18 8.63
C GLU A 25 -7.29 9.71 7.39
N ASP A 26 -6.62 8.93 6.53
CA ASP A 26 -7.27 8.43 5.32
C ASP A 26 -6.49 7.25 4.76
N SER A 27 -7.03 6.64 3.73
CA SER A 27 -6.38 5.55 3.03
C SER A 27 -6.83 5.54 1.58
N GLU A 28 -5.96 5.02 0.71
CA GLU A 28 -6.24 4.88 -0.70
C GLU A 28 -5.62 3.60 -1.20
N PHE A 29 -6.12 3.07 -2.30
CA PHE A 29 -5.53 1.89 -2.87
C PHE A 29 -5.81 1.82 -4.36
N GLU A 30 -4.99 1.01 -5.05
CA GLU A 30 -5.12 0.81 -6.47
C GLU A 30 -4.74 -0.62 -6.80
N PHE A 31 -5.45 -1.25 -7.72
CA PHE A 31 -5.16 -2.62 -8.12
C PHE A 31 -4.44 -2.64 -9.47
N PHE A 32 -3.52 -3.58 -9.62
CA PHE A 32 -2.75 -3.74 -10.84
C PHE A 32 -2.70 -5.20 -11.25
N ALA A 33 -2.75 -5.44 -12.55
CA ALA A 33 -2.72 -6.79 -13.07
C ALA A 33 -1.31 -7.39 -13.07
N ASP A 34 -0.28 -6.57 -13.01
CA ASP A 34 1.09 -7.08 -13.01
C ASP A 34 1.95 -6.33 -12.02
N GLU A 35 3.05 -6.98 -11.66
CA GLU A 35 3.95 -6.44 -10.64
C GLU A 35 4.66 -5.18 -11.12
N LYS A 36 5.02 -5.14 -12.38
CA LYS A 36 5.74 -3.99 -12.90
C LYS A 36 4.87 -2.72 -12.81
N GLY A 37 3.60 -2.85 -13.15
CA GLY A 37 2.70 -1.71 -13.04
C GLY A 37 2.54 -1.25 -11.61
N ALA A 38 2.43 -2.19 -10.68
CA ALA A 38 2.31 -1.86 -9.28
C ALA A 38 3.55 -1.15 -8.77
N LYS A 39 4.73 -1.65 -9.14
CA LYS A 39 5.98 -1.04 -8.69
C LYS A 39 6.19 0.34 -9.30
N ASN A 40 5.81 0.50 -10.56
CA ASN A 40 5.93 1.81 -11.18
C ASN A 40 5.01 2.82 -10.50
N TYR A 41 3.79 2.39 -10.20
CA TYR A 41 2.85 3.25 -9.51
C TYR A 41 3.36 3.59 -8.10
N PHE A 42 3.87 2.59 -7.39
CA PHE A 42 4.41 2.78 -6.05
C PHE A 42 5.50 3.85 -6.05
N LYS A 43 6.46 3.72 -6.97
CA LYS A 43 7.56 4.66 -7.03
C LYS A 43 7.10 6.07 -7.38
N LYS A 44 6.23 6.16 -8.37
CA LYS A 44 5.76 7.47 -8.80
C LYS A 44 4.91 8.13 -7.73
N HIS A 45 4.04 7.36 -7.12
CA HIS A 45 3.16 7.90 -6.09
C HIS A 45 3.96 8.37 -4.88
N LEU A 46 4.92 7.56 -4.45
CA LEU A 46 5.76 7.94 -3.32
C LEU A 46 6.55 9.20 -3.64
N GLN A 47 7.10 9.30 -4.85
CA GLN A 47 7.86 10.47 -5.22
C GLN A 47 6.98 11.72 -5.23
N GLU A 48 5.76 11.59 -5.72
CA GLU A 48 4.82 12.71 -5.72
C GLU A 48 4.51 13.16 -4.31
N ARG A 49 4.33 12.21 -3.38
CA ARG A 49 4.11 12.56 -1.99
C ARG A 49 5.32 13.28 -1.41
N LYS A 50 6.52 12.81 -1.73
CA LYS A 50 7.74 13.43 -1.22
C LYS A 50 7.94 14.83 -1.78
N ASP A 51 7.58 15.04 -3.05
CA ASP A 51 7.78 16.32 -3.69
C ASP A 51 6.73 17.36 -3.31
N SER A 52 5.63 16.93 -2.75
CA SER A 52 4.58 17.84 -2.33
C SER A 52 4.76 18.16 -0.85
N ASN A 53 3.85 18.94 -0.31
CA ASN A 53 3.89 19.26 1.11
C ASN A 53 3.13 18.22 1.94
N PHE A 54 2.94 17.03 1.38
CA PHE A 54 2.13 16.01 2.03
C PHE A 54 2.66 15.63 3.41
N PHE A 55 3.97 15.41 3.52
CA PHE A 55 4.57 14.99 4.78
C PHE A 55 4.86 16.14 5.75
N GLU A 56 4.75 17.38 5.29
CA GLU A 56 4.86 18.57 6.16
C GLU A 56 6.11 18.58 7.03
N GLY A 57 7.23 18.20 6.45
CA GLY A 57 8.48 18.24 7.20
C GLY A 57 8.83 16.97 7.95
N LEU A 58 7.93 16.01 7.98
CA LEU A 58 8.20 14.76 8.70
C LEU A 58 9.35 13.97 8.09
N LEU A 59 9.60 14.14 6.80
CA LEU A 59 10.68 13.42 6.15
C LEU A 59 12.04 13.86 6.66
N GLU A 60 12.17 15.14 7.04
CA GLU A 60 13.44 15.67 7.50
C GLU A 60 13.58 15.71 9.01
N ASP A 61 12.52 15.39 9.73
CA ASP A 61 12.55 15.46 11.17
C ASP A 61 13.43 14.35 11.75
N PRO A 62 14.41 14.69 12.57
CA PRO A 62 15.33 13.66 13.06
C PRO A 62 14.70 12.59 13.94
N ILE A 63 13.53 12.84 14.50
CA ILE A 63 12.92 11.78 15.30
C ILE A 63 11.97 10.90 14.49
N SER A 64 11.76 11.21 13.21
CA SER A 64 10.95 10.34 12.36
C SER A 64 11.70 9.04 12.11
N ASP A 65 10.95 7.94 12.20
CA ASP A 65 11.49 6.62 11.93
C ASP A 65 11.00 6.23 10.56
N ILE A 66 11.91 6.10 9.60
CA ILE A 66 11.56 5.83 8.21
C ILE A 66 12.14 4.51 7.76
N GLU A 67 11.30 3.71 7.12
CA GLU A 67 11.73 2.44 6.55
C GLU A 67 11.35 2.45 5.08
N GLU A 68 12.31 2.17 4.20
CA GLU A 68 12.05 2.22 2.77
C GLU A 68 12.64 1.02 2.07
N GLU A 69 11.78 0.31 1.30
CA GLU A 69 12.19 -0.83 0.52
C GLU A 69 11.53 -0.74 -0.86
N ASP A 70 11.78 -1.70 -1.71
CA ASP A 70 11.24 -1.66 -3.08
C ASP A 70 9.72 -1.69 -3.12
N ASP A 71 9.10 -2.29 -2.12
CA ASP A 71 7.65 -2.47 -2.08
C ASP A 71 7.03 -1.98 -0.78
N TYR A 72 7.77 -1.21 -0.01
CA TYR A 72 7.27 -0.72 1.26
C TYR A 72 7.92 0.61 1.64
N PHE A 73 7.12 1.54 2.09
CA PHE A 73 7.61 2.78 2.69
C PHE A 73 6.79 3.06 3.93
N GLY A 74 7.46 3.23 5.05
CA GLY A 74 6.78 3.51 6.31
C GLY A 74 7.45 4.68 7.02
N LEU A 75 6.65 5.48 7.68
CA LEU A 75 7.13 6.58 8.48
C LEU A 75 6.35 6.62 9.78
N HIS A 76 7.06 6.66 10.90
CA HIS A 76 6.44 6.81 12.21
C HIS A 76 7.08 7.97 12.93
N TYR A 77 6.27 8.87 13.42
CA TYR A 77 6.74 10.03 14.16
C TYR A 77 5.99 10.11 15.47
N GLU A 78 6.72 10.10 16.57
CA GLU A 78 6.09 10.20 17.88
C GLU A 78 6.65 11.43 18.57
N GLY A 79 5.98 12.56 18.38
CA GLY A 79 6.41 13.80 18.99
C GLY A 79 5.78 14.02 20.33
N PRO A 80 6.10 15.14 20.98
CA PRO A 80 5.55 15.42 22.32
C PRO A 80 4.06 15.71 22.32
N PHE A 81 3.52 16.16 21.19
CA PHE A 81 2.12 16.53 21.13
C PHE A 81 1.32 15.78 20.08
N VAL A 82 1.98 15.06 19.18
CA VAL A 82 1.29 14.44 18.08
C VAL A 82 2.03 13.19 17.64
N ILE A 83 1.26 12.21 17.22
CA ILE A 83 1.81 10.98 16.65
C ILE A 83 1.34 10.91 15.22
N SER A 84 2.23 10.59 14.30
CA SER A 84 1.91 10.49 12.89
C SER A 84 2.45 9.20 12.32
N ASP A 85 1.67 8.56 11.46
CA ASP A 85 2.03 7.31 10.81
C ASP A 85 1.65 7.37 9.34
N TYR A 86 2.51 6.78 8.52
CA TYR A 86 2.25 6.68 7.10
C TYR A 86 2.79 5.36 6.59
N GLU A 87 2.01 4.67 5.74
CA GLU A 87 2.47 3.44 5.11
C GLU A 87 2.02 3.41 3.67
N LEU A 88 2.90 2.98 2.79
CA LEU A 88 2.61 2.71 1.40
C LEU A 88 3.28 1.40 1.06
N TYR A 89 2.52 0.43 0.55
CA TYR A 89 3.10 -0.88 0.27
C TYR A 89 2.36 -1.59 -0.85
N ILE A 90 3.02 -2.64 -1.37
CA ILE A 90 2.45 -3.47 -2.40
C ILE A 90 2.17 -4.85 -1.81
N GLU A 91 0.98 -5.36 -2.07
CA GLU A 91 0.61 -6.69 -1.63
C GLU A 91 0.14 -7.50 -2.82
N LYS A 92 0.42 -8.79 -2.81
CA LYS A 92 0.09 -9.67 -3.90
C LYS A 92 -0.99 -10.63 -3.48
N PHE A 93 -1.99 -10.79 -4.32
CA PHE A 93 -3.08 -11.73 -4.05
C PHE A 93 -3.27 -12.68 -5.21
N ASP A 94 -3.54 -13.94 -4.92
CA ASP A 94 -3.93 -14.89 -5.93
C ASP A 94 -5.42 -14.74 -6.16
N VAL A 95 -5.83 -14.77 -7.42
CA VAL A 95 -7.22 -14.65 -7.77
C VAL A 95 -7.74 -16.00 -8.20
N HIS A 96 -8.84 -16.42 -7.61
CA HIS A 96 -9.46 -17.68 -7.91
C HIS A 96 -10.84 -17.48 -8.48
N PRO A 97 -11.31 -18.43 -9.31
CA PRO A 97 -12.65 -18.28 -9.88
C PRO A 97 -13.72 -18.38 -8.81
N ALA A 98 -14.80 -17.73 -9.08
CA ALA A 98 -15.87 -17.66 -8.10
C ALA A 98 -16.52 -19.00 -7.86
N GLU A 99 -16.35 -19.93 -8.76
CA GLU A 99 -16.99 -21.19 -8.58
C GLU A 99 -16.53 -21.90 -7.34
N GLY A 100 -15.41 -21.51 -6.83
CA GLY A 100 -15.01 -22.08 -5.60
C GLY A 100 -16.06 -21.97 -4.57
N GLY A 101 -16.88 -21.02 -4.71
CA GLY A 101 -17.90 -20.90 -3.73
C GLY A 101 -19.00 -21.85 -3.93
N ASP A 102 -18.97 -22.51 -4.94
CA ASP A 102 -19.99 -23.29 -5.16
C ASP A 102 -20.21 -24.33 -4.38
N ASP A 103 -19.67 -24.54 -4.11
CA ASP A 103 -20.03 -25.19 -3.48
C ASP A 103 -20.69 -25.20 -2.56
N ASP A 104 -20.87 -24.79 -2.77
CA ASP A 104 -21.45 -24.68 -2.12
C ASP A 104 -22.20 -24.98 -1.84
N ASP A 105 -22.21 -25.33 -2.13
CA ASP A 105 -22.90 -25.49 -1.83
C ASP A 105 -23.33 -25.80 -1.42
N ALA A 106 -23.02 -26.04 -1.48
CA ALA A 106 -23.50 -26.35 -1.10
C ALA A 106 -24.25 -26.63 -0.70
#